data_7678e979ea1e48bea399cbb5125205a4
#
_entry.id   7678e979ea1e48bea399cbb5125205a4
#
_cell.length_a   1.000
_cell.length_b   1.000
_cell.length_c   1.000
_cell.angle_alpha   90.00
_cell.angle_beta   90.00
_cell.angle_gamma   90.00
#
_symmetry.space_group_name_H-M   'P 1'
#
loop_
_entity.id
_entity.type
_entity.pdbx_description
1 polymer ?
#
loop_
_entity_poly.entity_id
_entity_poly.type
_entity_poly.pdbx_seq_one_letter_code
_entity_poly.pdbx_strand_id
1 'polypeptide(L)'
;MKIVNSWPLIFLTFIPLLIFLYLLKQKSQDHIIPSTFLWKEVYKNIEVSTPFERLKYNIMLLLQLLTILFLTFALTDPFLSMMGSDYKNIIIVMDSTGSMTANYDDVTRIEEAKRRAEEYIDSINTDAEVTIINAAEKPSIELSSSKDKSLAKDKVKSIKIKSVSGNIGDSLSIIRALAKENESYEAIFFTDKALDIEGINGKVVDLTQKSSNASLDFLSYSENKEELKVLVKVTNRGSYEYTSDVALYGDEKLLDIKSITLNQKESKNVLFDKISFKGDILKAELTEEDSIKEDNFIFEKVLNEDKKKVLLVTEKNIFLERALQTIPSIDIYKTNEESNINKEDKYDLYIFDNITPTNIPKGGNLLLINPESNSIFNVKEELQGGDGVVTKSSLSNYIEGLKFAIKSYKEIEKPNWSEEFLRVEEDSLGFIGNYNGKVVGVLGFDLHNSDLTLKAEFPILIHNVVGRLLDNGMLDKYSFKSGEEVQINARVDGEAVKIINPKGEEEIIDLRFPLKPYRGTDIIGIYEVAQKIEEESIKTSFTVNFPTDSESNIEEENKSIDNLKENKSIKGGLNLRVYLITLSLIIIFIEWILYLKGY
;
A
#
# COMPACT_ATOMS: atom_id res chain seq x y z
N MET A 1 30.30 7.14 30.09
CA MET A 1 30.63 8.46 29.54
C MET A 1 31.67 8.26 28.45
N LYS A 2 31.37 8.60 27.19
CA LYS A 2 32.34 8.59 26.08
C LYS A 2 32.76 10.02 25.79
N ILE A 3 34.03 10.22 25.48
CA ILE A 3 34.61 11.49 25.06
C ILE A 3 34.73 11.41 23.54
N VAL A 4 34.02 12.30 22.83
CA VAL A 4 34.00 12.29 21.35
C VAL A 4 35.30 12.89 20.80
N ASN A 5 35.85 13.92 21.47
CA ASN A 5 37.04 14.63 21.04
C ASN A 5 38.04 14.77 22.19
N SER A 6 39.19 14.12 22.11
CA SER A 6 40.20 14.12 23.19
C SER A 6 41.21 15.25 23.08
N TRP A 7 41.39 15.91 21.93
CA TRP A 7 42.40 16.95 21.76
C TRP A 7 42.21 18.18 22.68
N PRO A 8 40.97 18.60 23.07
CA PRO A 8 40.81 19.74 23.97
C PRO A 8 41.36 19.51 25.38
N LEU A 9 41.63 18.25 25.77
CA LEU A 9 42.28 17.96 27.06
C LEU A 9 43.63 18.66 27.20
N ILE A 10 44.25 19.10 26.09
CA ILE A 10 45.49 19.89 26.13
C ILE A 10 45.30 21.23 26.91
N PHE A 11 44.07 21.77 26.94
CA PHE A 11 43.80 23.00 27.70
C PHE A 11 43.90 22.81 29.22
N LEU A 12 43.92 21.58 29.74
CA LEU A 12 44.18 21.33 31.15
C LEU A 12 45.62 21.76 31.55
N THR A 13 46.55 21.93 30.58
CA THR A 13 47.88 22.46 30.82
C THR A 13 47.86 23.93 31.26
N PHE A 14 46.78 24.67 31.05
CA PHE A 14 46.62 26.02 31.60
C PHE A 14 46.38 26.04 33.11
N ILE A 15 45.94 24.92 33.73
CA ILE A 15 45.75 24.83 35.19
C ILE A 15 47.07 25.06 35.95
N PRO A 16 48.18 24.34 35.71
CA PRO A 16 49.45 24.61 36.39
C PRO A 16 50.01 25.99 36.07
N LEU A 17 49.77 26.51 34.85
CA LEU A 17 50.18 27.87 34.50
C LEU A 17 49.42 28.91 35.34
N LEU A 18 48.12 28.75 35.51
CA LEU A 18 47.31 29.65 36.32
C LEU A 18 47.70 29.60 37.80
N ILE A 19 47.94 28.41 38.35
CA ILE A 19 48.44 28.22 39.70
C ILE A 19 49.82 28.93 39.88
N PHE A 20 50.70 28.79 38.91
CA PHE A 20 51.97 29.43 38.90
C PHE A 20 51.85 30.97 38.91
N LEU A 21 50.93 31.55 38.13
CA LEU A 21 50.64 32.99 38.12
C LEU A 21 50.17 33.49 39.48
N TYR A 22 49.35 32.72 40.18
CA TYR A 22 48.88 33.05 41.54
C TYR A 22 49.98 32.92 42.62
N LEU A 23 51.02 32.10 42.37
CA LEU A 23 52.15 31.95 43.26
C LEU A 23 53.18 33.06 43.06
N LEU A 24 53.15 33.82 41.96
CA LEU A 24 54.04 34.96 41.72
C LEU A 24 53.77 36.01 42.78
N LYS A 25 54.86 36.43 43.38
CA LYS A 25 54.90 37.38 44.52
C LYS A 25 54.30 38.72 44.14
N GLN A 26 53.26 39.15 44.88
CA GLN A 26 52.79 40.55 44.78
C GLN A 26 53.90 41.52 45.17
N LYS A 27 54.13 42.57 44.36
CA LYS A 27 54.98 43.67 44.71
C LYS A 27 54.48 44.34 45.99
N SER A 28 55.19 44.20 47.12
CA SER A 28 54.96 45.01 48.32
C SER A 28 55.38 46.44 48.03
N GLN A 29 54.53 47.39 48.36
CA GLN A 29 54.96 48.81 48.40
C GLN A 29 55.51 49.12 49.77
N ASP A 30 56.74 49.70 49.78
CA ASP A 30 57.39 50.12 51.03
C ASP A 30 56.71 51.40 51.50
N HIS A 31 55.94 51.31 52.60
CA HIS A 31 55.49 52.48 53.33
C HIS A 31 56.36 52.75 54.54
N ILE A 32 56.90 53.98 54.63
CA ILE A 32 57.67 54.42 55.78
C ILE A 32 56.72 54.70 56.93
N ILE A 33 56.74 53.86 57.96
CA ILE A 33 55.95 54.02 59.20
C ILE A 33 56.85 54.52 60.33
N PRO A 34 56.35 55.47 61.18
CA PRO A 34 57.14 56.12 62.23
C PRO A 34 57.56 55.23 63.39
N SER A 35 56.91 54.09 63.60
CA SER A 35 57.26 53.13 64.66
C SER A 35 56.94 51.71 64.24
N THR A 36 57.92 50.81 64.39
CA THR A 36 57.78 49.38 64.07
C THR A 36 57.49 48.53 65.31
N PHE A 37 57.27 49.13 66.51
CA PHE A 37 57.10 48.36 67.74
C PHE A 37 55.83 47.46 67.76
N LEU A 38 54.67 47.98 67.41
CA LEU A 38 53.41 47.24 67.33
C LEU A 38 53.47 46.21 66.20
N TRP A 39 54.14 46.52 65.11
CA TRP A 39 54.24 45.60 63.97
C TRP A 39 55.19 44.42 64.26
N LYS A 40 56.20 44.56 65.13
CA LYS A 40 57.04 43.47 65.57
C LYS A 40 56.33 42.47 66.43
N GLU A 41 55.29 42.88 67.19
CA GLU A 41 54.51 42.02 68.05
C GLU A 41 53.44 41.25 67.23
N VAL A 42 52.83 41.89 66.23
CA VAL A 42 51.92 41.25 65.27
C VAL A 42 52.68 40.25 64.37
N TYR A 43 53.96 40.59 64.00
CA TYR A 43 54.77 39.71 63.20
C TYR A 43 55.21 38.41 63.91
N LYS A 44 55.28 38.39 65.23
CA LYS A 44 55.55 37.18 66.03
C LYS A 44 54.38 36.15 65.98
N ASN A 45 53.22 36.62 65.70
CA ASN A 45 52.00 35.75 65.60
C ASN A 45 51.57 35.38 64.17
N ILE A 46 52.34 35.88 63.18
CA ILE A 46 52.11 35.46 61.82
C ILE A 46 52.91 34.18 61.58
N GLU A 47 52.32 33.04 61.78
CA GLU A 47 52.85 31.77 61.33
C GLU A 47 53.18 31.92 59.84
N VAL A 48 54.37 31.46 59.44
CA VAL A 48 54.85 31.48 58.05
C VAL A 48 53.89 30.62 57.23
N SER A 49 52.80 31.24 56.66
CA SER A 49 51.88 30.56 55.76
C SER A 49 52.70 30.11 54.55
N THR A 50 52.80 28.80 54.39
CA THR A 50 53.39 28.21 53.18
C THR A 50 52.65 28.71 51.94
N PRO A 51 53.30 28.81 50.77
CA PRO A 51 52.66 29.25 49.54
C PRO A 51 51.34 28.49 49.25
N PHE A 52 51.23 27.23 49.68
CA PHE A 52 50.02 26.39 49.53
C PHE A 52 48.90 26.78 50.48
N GLU A 53 49.09 27.33 51.66
CA GLU A 53 48.03 27.82 52.54
C GLU A 53 47.34 29.05 51.97
N ARG A 54 48.03 29.94 51.28
CA ARG A 54 47.49 31.11 50.59
C ARG A 54 46.58 30.69 49.41
N LEU A 55 46.93 29.60 48.72
CA LEU A 55 46.12 29.03 47.63
C LEU A 55 44.79 28.46 48.15
N LYS A 56 44.81 27.82 49.32
CA LYS A 56 43.69 27.15 49.95
C LYS A 56 42.50 28.08 50.25
N TYR A 57 42.75 29.35 50.48
CA TYR A 57 41.70 30.34 50.82
C TYR A 57 41.35 31.30 49.68
N ASN A 58 41.89 31.07 48.47
CA ASN A 58 41.60 31.96 47.34
C ASN A 58 40.43 31.44 46.53
N ILE A 59 39.21 31.91 46.84
CA ILE A 59 37.96 31.48 46.17
C ILE A 59 37.96 31.81 44.67
N MET A 60 38.61 32.93 44.26
CA MET A 60 38.71 33.30 42.85
C MET A 60 39.53 32.31 42.04
N LEU A 61 40.67 31.84 42.56
CA LEU A 61 41.46 30.81 41.93
C LEU A 61 40.65 29.51 41.74
N LEU A 62 39.89 29.13 42.78
CA LEU A 62 39.02 27.94 42.70
C LEU A 62 37.98 28.06 41.59
N LEU A 63 37.32 29.23 41.47
CA LEU A 63 36.31 29.48 40.42
C LEU A 63 36.93 29.44 39.02
N GLN A 64 38.13 30.03 38.83
CA GLN A 64 38.84 30.01 37.56
C GLN A 64 39.28 28.60 37.17
N LEU A 65 39.76 27.80 38.12
CA LEU A 65 40.09 26.39 37.90
C LEU A 65 38.86 25.58 37.47
N LEU A 66 37.72 25.79 38.15
CA LEU A 66 36.46 25.14 37.80
C LEU A 66 35.97 25.55 36.40
N THR A 67 36.11 26.83 36.06
CA THR A 67 35.75 27.35 34.72
C THR A 67 36.57 26.67 33.63
N ILE A 68 37.91 26.62 33.79
CA ILE A 68 38.79 25.95 32.82
C ILE A 68 38.44 24.46 32.72
N LEU A 69 38.21 23.82 33.86
CA LEU A 69 37.82 22.40 33.90
C LEU A 69 36.52 22.13 33.12
N PHE A 70 35.45 22.86 33.44
CA PHE A 70 34.14 22.64 32.80
C PHE A 70 34.15 23.04 31.32
N LEU A 71 34.83 24.12 30.93
CA LEU A 71 34.99 24.50 29.53
C LEU A 71 35.79 23.46 28.74
N THR A 72 36.91 22.97 29.32
CA THR A 72 37.68 21.90 28.68
C THR A 72 36.85 20.65 28.51
N PHE A 73 36.14 20.23 29.55
CA PHE A 73 35.23 19.09 29.44
C PHE A 73 34.08 19.34 28.44
N ALA A 74 33.53 20.55 28.36
CA ALA A 74 32.50 20.87 27.37
C ALA A 74 33.03 20.75 25.93
N LEU A 75 34.28 21.15 25.67
CA LEU A 75 34.93 21.03 24.37
C LEU A 75 35.26 19.58 23.99
N THR A 76 35.36 18.65 24.95
CA THR A 76 35.54 17.22 24.65
C THR A 76 34.28 16.55 24.17
N ASP A 77 33.14 17.26 24.09
CA ASP A 77 31.82 16.73 23.73
C ASP A 77 31.48 15.47 24.56
N PRO A 78 31.38 15.58 25.88
CA PRO A 78 31.13 14.43 26.74
C PRO A 78 29.72 13.95 26.57
N PHE A 79 29.62 12.68 26.20
CA PHE A 79 28.36 12.00 25.94
C PHE A 79 28.08 10.94 27.02
N LEU A 80 26.98 11.09 27.75
CA LEU A 80 26.47 10.04 28.61
C LEU A 80 25.70 9.07 27.74
N SER A 81 26.34 7.99 27.31
CA SER A 81 25.68 6.89 26.64
C SER A 81 24.70 6.25 27.63
N MET A 82 23.46 6.68 27.56
CA MET A 82 22.32 5.94 28.04
C MET A 82 21.74 5.25 26.81
N MET A 83 22.42 4.19 26.30
CA MET A 83 21.97 3.33 25.21
C MET A 83 21.34 4.07 24.01
N GLY A 84 22.03 5.00 23.36
CA GLY A 84 21.66 5.60 22.08
C GLY A 84 22.55 5.08 20.96
N SER A 85 22.07 5.17 19.72
CA SER A 85 22.79 4.80 18.52
C SER A 85 24.04 5.68 18.34
N ASP A 86 25.21 5.07 18.15
CA ASP A 86 26.48 5.74 17.83
C ASP A 86 26.57 6.04 16.31
N TYR A 87 25.56 5.70 15.54
CA TYR A 87 25.56 5.83 14.08
C TYR A 87 25.22 7.25 13.62
N LYS A 88 25.88 7.69 12.55
CA LYS A 88 25.64 9.00 11.95
C LYS A 88 24.41 9.01 11.03
N ASN A 89 24.10 7.87 10.44
CA ASN A 89 22.97 7.73 9.54
C ASN A 89 21.94 6.77 10.16
N ILE A 90 20.75 7.28 10.41
CA ILE A 90 19.64 6.52 10.97
C ILE A 90 18.56 6.37 9.92
N ILE A 91 18.17 5.14 9.65
CA ILE A 91 17.08 4.83 8.74
C ILE A 91 15.90 4.31 9.56
N ILE A 92 14.80 5.05 9.57
CA ILE A 92 13.56 4.67 10.25
C ILE A 92 12.62 4.11 9.20
N VAL A 93 12.18 2.88 9.38
CA VAL A 93 11.21 2.21 8.51
C VAL A 93 9.91 2.05 9.28
N MET A 94 8.87 2.70 8.79
CA MET A 94 7.54 2.65 9.37
C MET A 94 6.66 1.74 8.53
N ASP A 95 6.17 0.67 9.11
CA ASP A 95 5.11 -0.14 8.50
C ASP A 95 3.79 0.62 8.59
N SER A 96 3.13 0.79 7.45
CA SER A 96 1.82 1.44 7.35
C SER A 96 0.80 0.58 6.60
N THR A 97 1.00 -0.73 6.58
CA THR A 97 0.08 -1.71 5.99
C THR A 97 -1.18 -1.91 6.85
N GLY A 98 -2.14 -2.66 6.33
CA GLY A 98 -3.44 -2.85 6.96
C GLY A 98 -3.38 -3.41 8.39
N SER A 99 -2.47 -4.33 8.68
CA SER A 99 -2.30 -4.93 10.01
C SER A 99 -1.92 -3.94 11.11
N MET A 100 -1.34 -2.79 10.75
CA MET A 100 -0.96 -1.73 11.68
C MET A 100 -2.17 -0.91 12.19
N THR A 101 -3.39 -1.15 11.67
CA THR A 101 -4.64 -0.62 12.26
C THR A 101 -5.03 -1.37 13.53
N ALA A 102 -4.51 -2.58 13.75
CA ALA A 102 -4.82 -3.40 14.92
C ALA A 102 -4.57 -2.65 16.23
N ASN A 103 -5.41 -2.94 17.21
CA ASN A 103 -5.28 -2.39 18.54
C ASN A 103 -3.97 -2.84 19.23
N TYR A 104 -3.33 -1.90 19.91
CA TYR A 104 -2.19 -2.09 20.79
C TYR A 104 -2.49 -1.37 22.12
N ASP A 105 -2.93 -2.10 23.13
CA ASP A 105 -3.53 -1.54 24.35
C ASP A 105 -4.67 -0.55 24.03
N ASP A 106 -4.54 0.72 24.41
CA ASP A 106 -5.56 1.77 24.21
C ASP A 106 -5.40 2.55 22.88
N VAL A 107 -4.41 2.22 22.07
CA VAL A 107 -4.10 2.91 20.80
C VAL A 107 -3.94 1.89 19.67
N THR A 108 -3.74 2.35 18.43
CA THR A 108 -3.40 1.47 17.32
C THR A 108 -1.89 1.19 17.25
N ARG A 109 -1.48 0.09 16.59
CA ARG A 109 -0.08 -0.25 16.37
C ARG A 109 0.69 0.87 15.69
N ILE A 110 0.09 1.54 14.71
CA ILE A 110 0.76 2.66 14.02
C ILE A 110 0.95 3.87 14.95
N GLU A 111 0.01 4.15 15.85
CA GLU A 111 0.16 5.24 16.81
C GLU A 111 1.27 4.93 17.81
N GLU A 112 1.34 3.70 18.29
CA GLU A 112 2.44 3.24 19.14
C GLU A 112 3.78 3.25 18.37
N ALA A 113 3.80 2.82 17.11
CA ALA A 113 4.98 2.92 16.24
C ALA A 113 5.48 4.37 16.12
N LYS A 114 4.57 5.30 15.84
CA LYS A 114 4.89 6.74 15.76
C LYS A 114 5.44 7.26 17.07
N ARG A 115 4.81 6.95 18.19
CA ARG A 115 5.26 7.36 19.52
C ARG A 115 6.68 6.86 19.80
N ARG A 116 6.95 5.57 19.56
CA ARG A 116 8.30 4.98 19.76
C ARG A 116 9.32 5.55 18.79
N ALA A 117 8.94 5.81 17.54
CA ALA A 117 9.83 6.43 16.55
C ALA A 117 10.20 7.86 16.94
N GLU A 118 9.25 8.66 17.46
CA GLU A 118 9.52 10.01 17.96
C GLU A 118 10.46 10.00 19.18
N GLU A 119 10.22 9.09 20.14
CA GLU A 119 11.13 8.90 21.29
C GLU A 119 12.54 8.50 20.85
N TYR A 120 12.63 7.63 19.83
CA TYR A 120 13.92 7.26 19.26
C TYR A 120 14.60 8.45 18.58
N ILE A 121 13.89 9.26 17.78
CA ILE A 121 14.41 10.48 17.15
C ILE A 121 14.92 11.48 18.20
N ASP A 122 14.23 11.63 19.33
CA ASP A 122 14.69 12.49 20.43
C ASP A 122 16.00 11.98 21.04
N SER A 123 16.19 10.69 21.04
CA SER A 123 17.29 9.98 21.68
C SER A 123 18.60 9.94 20.89
N ILE A 124 18.55 10.10 19.56
CA ILE A 124 19.75 10.05 18.70
C ILE A 124 20.59 11.32 18.82
N ASN A 125 21.84 11.27 18.34
CA ASN A 125 22.74 12.42 18.33
C ASN A 125 22.17 13.58 17.50
N THR A 126 22.50 14.82 17.89
CA THR A 126 22.09 16.03 17.17
C THR A 126 22.67 16.12 15.75
N ASP A 127 23.81 15.49 15.51
CA ASP A 127 24.50 15.49 14.22
C ASP A 127 24.11 14.28 13.34
N ALA A 128 23.25 13.39 13.85
CA ALA A 128 22.78 12.24 13.09
C ALA A 128 21.81 12.68 11.98
N GLU A 129 21.97 12.07 10.82
CA GLU A 129 21.07 12.23 9.67
C GLU A 129 19.98 11.17 9.71
N VAL A 130 18.74 11.59 9.59
CA VAL A 130 17.57 10.71 9.64
C VAL A 130 16.96 10.57 8.23
N THR A 131 16.80 9.35 7.81
CA THR A 131 16.01 8.97 6.62
C THR A 131 14.78 8.22 7.09
N ILE A 132 13.61 8.57 6.56
CA ILE A 132 12.34 7.92 6.90
C ILE A 132 11.81 7.23 5.65
N ILE A 133 11.55 5.93 5.77
CA ILE A 133 10.95 5.10 4.74
C ILE A 133 9.57 4.67 5.24
N ASN A 134 8.55 4.91 4.43
CA ASN A 134 7.21 4.40 4.63
C ASN A 134 7.07 3.08 3.86
N ALA A 135 6.85 1.98 4.56
CA ALA A 135 6.64 0.65 3.99
C ALA A 135 5.13 0.37 3.92
N ALA A 136 4.54 0.67 2.77
CA ALA A 136 3.16 0.35 2.42
C ALA A 136 3.16 -0.70 1.29
N GLU A 137 2.21 -0.64 0.35
CA GLU A 137 2.19 -1.47 -0.85
C GLU A 137 3.50 -1.35 -1.65
N LYS A 138 3.99 -0.11 -1.81
CA LYS A 138 5.31 0.21 -2.37
C LYS A 138 6.05 1.11 -1.40
N PRO A 139 7.28 0.75 -1.00
CA PRO A 139 8.02 1.58 -0.08
C PRO A 139 8.39 2.93 -0.71
N SER A 140 8.26 4.01 0.07
CA SER A 140 8.58 5.38 -0.33
C SER A 140 9.48 6.06 0.70
N ILE A 141 10.37 6.95 0.22
CA ILE A 141 11.22 7.77 1.08
C ILE A 141 10.48 9.07 1.39
N GLU A 142 10.04 9.23 2.64
CA GLU A 142 9.31 10.42 3.11
C GLU A 142 10.25 11.55 3.55
N LEU A 143 11.45 11.19 3.97
CA LEU A 143 12.53 12.12 4.36
C LEU A 143 13.88 11.49 4.03
N SER A 144 14.77 12.25 3.41
CA SER A 144 16.12 11.79 3.08
C SER A 144 17.17 12.62 3.81
N SER A 145 18.05 11.95 4.57
CA SER A 145 19.29 12.49 5.20
C SER A 145 19.14 13.86 5.85
N SER A 146 18.13 14.02 6.71
CA SER A 146 17.87 15.27 7.42
C SER A 146 18.45 15.26 8.84
N LYS A 147 19.08 16.36 9.24
CA LYS A 147 19.51 16.61 10.63
C LYS A 147 18.44 17.29 11.48
N ASP A 148 17.36 17.75 10.85
CA ASP A 148 16.26 18.39 11.54
C ASP A 148 15.34 17.35 12.18
N LYS A 149 15.50 17.14 13.49
CA LYS A 149 14.68 16.22 14.27
C LYS A 149 13.20 16.61 14.31
N SER A 150 12.90 17.92 14.26
CA SER A 150 11.51 18.39 14.25
C SER A 150 10.83 17.98 12.96
N LEU A 151 11.48 18.24 11.82
CA LEU A 151 11.00 17.81 10.51
C LEU A 151 10.86 16.28 10.44
N ALA A 152 11.80 15.53 11.00
CA ALA A 152 11.72 14.06 11.03
C ALA A 152 10.47 13.59 11.82
N LYS A 153 10.21 14.16 12.99
CA LYS A 153 9.02 13.84 13.78
C LYS A 153 7.73 14.23 13.06
N ASP A 154 7.70 15.40 12.42
CA ASP A 154 6.52 15.82 11.65
C ASP A 154 6.24 14.87 10.48
N LYS A 155 7.29 14.37 9.83
CA LYS A 155 7.15 13.34 8.78
C LYS A 155 6.63 12.02 9.32
N VAL A 156 7.13 11.53 10.46
CA VAL A 156 6.60 10.32 11.12
C VAL A 156 5.12 10.50 11.44
N LYS A 157 4.71 11.65 12.02
CA LYS A 157 3.30 11.94 12.33
C LYS A 157 2.42 11.96 11.09
N SER A 158 2.93 12.47 9.98
CA SER A 158 2.17 12.60 8.73
C SER A 158 1.93 11.28 8.01
N ILE A 159 2.64 10.20 8.34
CA ILE A 159 2.41 8.88 7.76
C ILE A 159 0.98 8.43 8.06
N LYS A 160 0.22 8.15 7.00
CA LYS A 160 -1.14 7.64 7.09
C LYS A 160 -1.14 6.14 6.82
N ILE A 161 -1.92 5.42 7.57
CA ILE A 161 -2.20 4.02 7.29
C ILE A 161 -2.94 3.93 5.95
N LYS A 162 -2.59 2.90 5.21
CA LYS A 162 -3.33 2.44 4.05
C LYS A 162 -3.81 1.03 4.37
N SER A 163 -5.09 0.79 4.18
CA SER A 163 -5.67 -0.56 4.39
C SER A 163 -5.26 -1.54 3.30
N VAL A 164 -4.03 -1.45 2.82
CA VAL A 164 -3.46 -2.24 1.72
C VAL A 164 -2.54 -3.33 2.25
N SER A 165 -2.39 -4.39 1.46
CA SER A 165 -1.31 -5.34 1.69
C SER A 165 0.03 -4.74 1.28
N GLY A 166 1.07 -5.07 2.03
CA GLY A 166 2.42 -4.65 1.73
C GLY A 166 3.45 -5.62 2.26
N ASN A 167 4.61 -5.60 1.65
CA ASN A 167 5.75 -6.39 2.09
C ASN A 167 6.85 -5.45 2.60
N ILE A 168 6.97 -5.34 3.91
CA ILE A 168 8.03 -4.52 4.52
C ILE A 168 9.44 -4.94 4.05
N GLY A 169 9.59 -6.21 3.65
CA GLY A 169 10.83 -6.74 3.06
C GLY A 169 11.28 -5.99 1.80
N ASP A 170 10.37 -5.37 1.06
CA ASP A 170 10.71 -4.59 -0.13
C ASP A 170 11.52 -3.33 0.24
N SER A 171 11.36 -2.80 1.46
CA SER A 171 12.16 -1.70 1.99
C SER A 171 13.64 -2.07 2.18
N LEU A 172 13.95 -3.36 2.38
CA LEU A 172 15.32 -3.84 2.54
C LEU A 172 16.18 -3.55 1.30
N SER A 173 15.58 -3.56 0.12
CA SER A 173 16.29 -3.23 -1.12
C SER A 173 16.72 -1.76 -1.16
N ILE A 174 15.85 -0.85 -0.70
CA ILE A 174 16.17 0.58 -0.56
C ILE A 174 17.26 0.77 0.49
N ILE A 175 17.14 0.10 1.65
CA ILE A 175 18.14 0.18 2.73
C ILE A 175 19.49 -0.32 2.26
N ARG A 176 19.55 -1.46 1.54
CA ARG A 176 20.81 -1.97 0.98
C ARG A 176 21.43 -1.02 -0.02
N ALA A 177 20.64 -0.26 -0.78
CA ALA A 177 21.14 0.78 -1.68
C ALA A 177 21.73 1.97 -0.89
N LEU A 178 21.02 2.46 0.13
CA LEU A 178 21.48 3.54 1.00
C LEU A 178 22.73 3.14 1.82
N ALA A 179 22.80 1.88 2.25
CA ALA A 179 23.93 1.32 2.99
C ALA A 179 25.23 1.25 2.18
N LYS A 180 25.16 1.12 0.86
CA LYS A 180 26.35 1.15 -0.02
C LYS A 180 27.00 2.54 -0.06
N GLU A 181 26.22 3.59 0.16
CA GLU A 181 26.70 4.96 0.18
C GLU A 181 27.24 5.38 1.57
N ASN A 182 26.77 4.70 2.64
CA ASN A 182 27.06 5.06 4.03
C ASN A 182 27.45 3.83 4.86
N GLU A 183 28.73 3.63 5.13
CA GLU A 183 29.22 2.47 5.91
C GLU A 183 28.75 2.47 7.38
N SER A 184 28.40 3.65 7.94
CA SER A 184 27.98 3.80 9.34
C SER A 184 26.50 4.17 9.42
N TYR A 185 25.63 3.18 9.38
CA TYR A 185 24.17 3.36 9.49
C TYR A 185 23.55 2.38 10.49
N GLU A 186 22.38 2.70 11.02
CA GLU A 186 21.49 1.79 11.75
C GLU A 186 20.07 1.93 11.20
N ALA A 187 19.44 0.80 10.85
CA ALA A 187 18.05 0.75 10.42
C ALA A 187 17.15 0.29 11.57
N ILE A 188 16.04 1.01 11.82
CA ILE A 188 15.06 0.66 12.84
C ILE A 188 13.73 0.44 12.15
N PHE A 189 13.20 -0.76 12.29
CA PHE A 189 11.94 -1.17 11.70
C PHE A 189 10.85 -1.19 12.76
N PHE A 190 9.77 -0.47 12.52
CA PHE A 190 8.56 -0.49 13.35
C PHE A 190 7.48 -1.28 12.60
N THR A 191 7.23 -2.51 13.00
CA THR A 191 6.33 -3.44 12.30
C THR A 191 5.78 -4.51 13.23
N ASP A 192 4.68 -5.11 12.84
CA ASP A 192 4.12 -6.31 13.47
C ASP A 192 4.44 -7.59 12.67
N LYS A 193 5.14 -7.46 11.53
CA LYS A 193 5.47 -8.60 10.65
C LYS A 193 6.86 -9.14 10.94
N ALA A 194 6.99 -10.46 10.77
CA ALA A 194 8.28 -11.14 10.81
C ALA A 194 9.18 -10.63 9.68
N LEU A 195 10.37 -10.13 10.03
CA LEU A 195 11.31 -9.58 9.07
C LEU A 195 12.70 -10.20 9.26
N ASP A 196 13.24 -10.77 8.20
CA ASP A 196 14.63 -11.21 8.16
C ASP A 196 15.52 -10.04 7.70
N ILE A 197 16.28 -9.51 8.65
CA ILE A 197 17.23 -8.40 8.43
C ILE A 197 18.68 -8.87 8.26
N GLU A 198 18.90 -10.14 7.88
CA GLU A 198 20.25 -10.67 7.69
C GLU A 198 21.05 -9.79 6.70
N GLY A 199 22.27 -9.43 7.10
CA GLY A 199 23.14 -8.53 6.32
C GLY A 199 22.78 -7.04 6.40
N ILE A 200 21.84 -6.64 7.25
CA ILE A 200 21.49 -5.24 7.52
C ILE A 200 21.81 -4.93 8.99
N ASN A 201 22.56 -3.85 9.21
CA ASN A 201 22.76 -3.36 10.57
C ASN A 201 21.49 -2.66 11.04
N GLY A 202 20.68 -3.33 11.85
CA GLY A 202 19.40 -2.78 12.25
C GLY A 202 18.74 -3.52 13.41
N LYS A 203 17.59 -3.01 13.82
CA LYS A 203 16.73 -3.55 14.88
C LYS A 203 15.29 -3.55 14.44
N VAL A 204 14.53 -4.54 14.88
CA VAL A 204 13.08 -4.59 14.71
C VAL A 204 12.42 -4.26 16.04
N VAL A 205 11.56 -3.25 16.02
CA VAL A 205 10.64 -2.93 17.12
C VAL A 205 9.35 -3.67 16.84
N ASP A 206 9.17 -4.77 17.55
CA ASP A 206 8.02 -5.63 17.44
C ASP A 206 6.78 -4.96 18.04
N LEU A 207 5.72 -4.90 17.26
CA LEU A 207 4.42 -4.34 17.63
C LEU A 207 3.33 -5.42 17.67
N THR A 208 3.71 -6.69 17.67
CA THR A 208 2.74 -7.79 17.86
C THR A 208 2.20 -7.80 19.28
N GLN A 209 0.92 -8.09 19.41
CA GLN A 209 0.25 -8.30 20.69
C GLN A 209 -0.82 -9.38 20.53
N LYS A 210 -0.93 -10.25 21.54
CA LYS A 210 -2.01 -11.26 21.57
C LYS A 210 -3.34 -10.55 21.76
N SER A 211 -4.26 -10.81 20.85
CA SER A 211 -5.56 -10.15 20.85
C SER A 211 -6.64 -11.05 20.30
N SER A 212 -7.89 -10.64 20.43
CA SER A 212 -9.01 -11.23 19.71
C SER A 212 -9.10 -10.58 18.34
N ASN A 213 -9.16 -11.38 17.28
CA ASN A 213 -9.41 -10.91 15.93
C ASN A 213 -10.07 -11.98 15.09
N ALA A 214 -11.12 -11.63 14.37
CA ALA A 214 -11.75 -12.50 13.39
C ALA A 214 -11.97 -11.73 12.10
N SER A 215 -11.83 -12.39 10.96
CA SER A 215 -11.95 -11.75 9.65
C SER A 215 -13.05 -12.37 8.81
N LEU A 216 -13.71 -11.54 8.00
CA LEU A 216 -14.57 -11.96 6.91
C LEU A 216 -13.73 -12.11 5.65
N ASP A 217 -13.31 -13.37 5.35
CA ASP A 217 -12.35 -13.64 4.28
C ASP A 217 -12.98 -13.63 2.89
N PHE A 218 -14.27 -14.00 2.81
CA PHE A 218 -14.92 -14.25 1.55
C PHE A 218 -16.43 -14.09 1.68
N LEU A 219 -17.03 -13.42 0.71
CA LEU A 219 -18.46 -13.35 0.52
C LEU A 219 -18.75 -13.68 -0.94
N SER A 220 -19.68 -14.58 -1.19
CA SER A 220 -20.17 -14.88 -2.52
C SER A 220 -21.66 -15.20 -2.48
N TYR A 221 -22.28 -15.10 -3.63
CA TYR A 221 -23.69 -15.44 -3.77
C TYR A 221 -23.93 -16.33 -4.99
N SER A 222 -25.03 -17.04 -4.96
CA SER A 222 -25.59 -17.72 -6.13
C SER A 222 -27.11 -17.47 -6.18
N GLU A 223 -27.63 -17.22 -7.35
CA GLU A 223 -29.06 -16.99 -7.56
C GLU A 223 -29.76 -18.29 -7.96
N ASN A 224 -30.93 -18.55 -7.36
CA ASN A 224 -31.82 -19.63 -7.73
C ASN A 224 -33.27 -19.16 -7.64
N LYS A 225 -33.91 -18.94 -8.77
CA LYS A 225 -35.33 -18.56 -8.89
C LYS A 225 -35.73 -17.37 -8.02
N GLU A 226 -35.08 -16.24 -8.20
CA GLU A 226 -35.29 -14.97 -7.46
C GLU A 226 -34.87 -14.98 -5.97
N GLU A 227 -34.32 -16.06 -5.46
CA GLU A 227 -33.74 -16.12 -4.11
C GLU A 227 -32.24 -16.28 -4.20
N LEU A 228 -31.49 -15.53 -3.37
CA LEU A 228 -30.05 -15.66 -3.26
C LEU A 228 -29.69 -16.68 -2.17
N LYS A 229 -28.63 -17.44 -2.44
CA LYS A 229 -27.87 -18.16 -1.43
C LYS A 229 -26.55 -17.41 -1.25
N VAL A 230 -26.29 -16.95 -0.04
CA VAL A 230 -25.09 -16.18 0.27
C VAL A 230 -24.19 -16.98 1.18
N LEU A 231 -22.93 -17.12 0.80
CA LEU A 231 -21.89 -17.81 1.57
C LEU A 231 -20.89 -16.79 2.10
N VAL A 232 -20.68 -16.80 3.41
CA VAL A 232 -19.69 -15.97 4.10
C VAL A 232 -18.70 -16.88 4.81
N LYS A 233 -17.41 -16.68 4.55
CA LYS A 233 -16.35 -17.38 5.27
C LYS A 233 -15.79 -16.47 6.36
N VAL A 234 -15.81 -16.97 7.61
CA VAL A 234 -15.28 -16.30 8.79
C VAL A 234 -14.11 -17.09 9.33
N THR A 235 -13.03 -16.42 9.67
CA THR A 235 -11.82 -17.05 10.26
C THR A 235 -11.44 -16.34 11.54
N ASN A 236 -11.28 -17.08 12.64
CA ASN A 236 -10.69 -16.56 13.86
C ASN A 236 -9.16 -16.48 13.70
N ARG A 237 -8.63 -15.28 13.70
CA ARG A 237 -7.20 -14.96 13.54
C ARG A 237 -6.48 -14.77 14.87
N GLY A 238 -7.26 -14.62 15.97
CA GLY A 238 -6.76 -14.36 17.31
C GLY A 238 -6.42 -15.61 18.11
N SER A 239 -5.88 -15.38 19.32
CA SER A 239 -5.45 -16.42 20.27
C SER A 239 -6.57 -17.00 21.12
N TYR A 240 -7.75 -16.40 21.10
CA TYR A 240 -8.87 -16.77 21.98
C TYR A 240 -10.06 -17.30 21.20
N GLU A 241 -10.97 -18.01 21.87
CA GLU A 241 -12.28 -18.33 21.30
C GLU A 241 -13.03 -17.02 20.97
N TYR A 242 -13.63 -16.97 19.78
CA TYR A 242 -14.36 -15.81 19.26
C TYR A 242 -15.82 -16.18 19.03
N THR A 243 -16.72 -15.41 19.62
CA THR A 243 -18.17 -15.56 19.42
C THR A 243 -18.74 -14.23 18.94
N SER A 244 -19.48 -14.25 17.84
CA SER A 244 -20.11 -13.07 17.26
C SER A 244 -21.33 -13.47 16.45
N ASP A 245 -22.15 -12.50 16.10
CA ASP A 245 -23.15 -12.65 15.05
C ASP A 245 -22.56 -12.18 13.72
N VAL A 246 -22.91 -12.89 12.64
CA VAL A 246 -22.68 -12.48 11.27
C VAL A 246 -23.98 -11.91 10.73
N ALA A 247 -24.03 -10.59 10.57
CA ALA A 247 -25.17 -9.88 10.01
C ALA A 247 -25.00 -9.72 8.49
N LEU A 248 -26.02 -10.10 7.72
CA LEU A 248 -26.06 -9.91 6.28
C LEU A 248 -26.98 -8.75 5.94
N TYR A 249 -26.47 -7.78 5.20
CA TYR A 249 -27.21 -6.61 4.71
C TYR A 249 -27.30 -6.63 3.19
N GLY A 250 -28.36 -6.04 2.65
CA GLY A 250 -28.50 -5.72 1.24
C GLY A 250 -28.93 -4.26 1.09
N ASP A 251 -28.14 -3.44 0.39
CA ASP A 251 -28.32 -1.99 0.27
C ASP A 251 -28.67 -1.34 1.63
N GLU A 252 -27.84 -1.58 2.63
CA GLU A 252 -27.95 -1.08 4.02
C GLU A 252 -29.11 -1.65 4.85
N LYS A 253 -29.99 -2.52 4.29
CA LYS A 253 -31.07 -3.17 5.04
C LYS A 253 -30.61 -4.52 5.54
N LEU A 254 -30.87 -4.79 6.82
CA LEU A 254 -30.62 -6.11 7.40
C LEU A 254 -31.51 -7.16 6.74
N LEU A 255 -30.90 -8.22 6.21
CA LEU A 255 -31.56 -9.34 5.56
C LEU A 255 -31.67 -10.56 6.48
N ASP A 256 -30.57 -10.91 7.17
CA ASP A 256 -30.52 -12.08 8.06
C ASP A 256 -29.34 -11.95 9.04
N ILE A 257 -29.38 -12.71 10.16
CA ILE A 257 -28.31 -12.78 11.17
C ILE A 257 -28.08 -14.23 11.55
N LYS A 258 -26.82 -14.63 11.70
CA LYS A 258 -26.43 -15.97 12.20
C LYS A 258 -25.30 -15.88 13.20
N SER A 259 -25.52 -16.50 14.37
CA SER A 259 -24.48 -16.56 15.42
C SER A 259 -23.44 -17.64 15.09
N ILE A 260 -22.20 -17.34 15.39
CA ILE A 260 -21.05 -18.23 15.24
C ILE A 260 -20.19 -18.24 16.49
N THR A 261 -19.56 -19.39 16.73
CA THR A 261 -18.46 -19.52 17.70
C THR A 261 -17.32 -20.24 17.00
N LEU A 262 -16.11 -19.69 17.07
CA LEU A 262 -14.91 -20.16 16.42
C LEU A 262 -13.82 -20.39 17.46
N ASN A 263 -13.23 -21.58 17.47
CA ASN A 263 -12.02 -21.83 18.23
C ASN A 263 -10.84 -21.07 17.59
N GLN A 264 -9.71 -21.00 18.30
CA GLN A 264 -8.48 -20.40 17.78
C GLN A 264 -8.10 -21.01 16.42
N LYS A 265 -7.82 -20.15 15.42
CA LYS A 265 -7.43 -20.51 14.04
C LYS A 265 -8.48 -21.34 13.29
N GLU A 266 -9.71 -21.41 13.78
CA GLU A 266 -10.82 -22.07 13.08
C GLU A 266 -11.43 -21.16 12.04
N SER A 267 -11.81 -21.76 10.89
CA SER A 267 -12.61 -21.13 9.84
C SER A 267 -13.95 -21.83 9.70
N LYS A 268 -15.03 -21.06 9.56
CA LYS A 268 -16.36 -21.60 9.30
C LYS A 268 -17.03 -20.87 8.13
N ASN A 269 -17.82 -21.63 7.39
CA ASN A 269 -18.66 -21.10 6.34
C ASN A 269 -20.08 -20.91 6.89
N VAL A 270 -20.58 -19.68 6.81
CA VAL A 270 -21.94 -19.30 7.19
C VAL A 270 -22.76 -19.20 5.91
N LEU A 271 -23.77 -20.03 5.78
CA LEU A 271 -24.65 -20.06 4.62
C LEU A 271 -25.98 -19.39 4.96
N PHE A 272 -26.34 -18.35 4.23
CA PHE A 272 -27.66 -17.70 4.25
C PHE A 272 -28.47 -18.21 3.06
N ASP A 273 -29.57 -18.90 3.31
CA ASP A 273 -30.44 -19.47 2.29
C ASP A 273 -31.71 -18.65 2.13
N LYS A 274 -32.26 -18.64 0.92
CA LYS A 274 -33.58 -18.02 0.58
C LYS A 274 -33.61 -16.51 0.90
N ILE A 275 -32.54 -15.82 0.57
CA ILE A 275 -32.47 -14.36 0.72
C ILE A 275 -33.21 -13.70 -0.45
N SER A 276 -34.32 -13.02 -0.17
CA SER A 276 -35.04 -12.22 -1.16
C SER A 276 -34.40 -10.84 -1.24
N PHE A 277 -33.56 -10.61 -2.25
CA PHE A 277 -32.87 -9.36 -2.47
C PHE A 277 -32.71 -9.06 -3.96
N LYS A 278 -33.06 -7.84 -4.37
CA LYS A 278 -32.97 -7.34 -5.74
C LYS A 278 -32.19 -6.02 -5.83
N GLY A 279 -31.33 -5.78 -4.88
CA GLY A 279 -30.46 -4.60 -4.85
C GLY A 279 -29.08 -4.87 -5.44
N ASP A 280 -28.18 -3.91 -5.24
CA ASP A 280 -26.88 -3.89 -5.90
C ASP A 280 -25.74 -4.42 -5.03
N ILE A 281 -25.79 -4.21 -3.71
CA ILE A 281 -24.67 -4.49 -2.82
C ILE A 281 -25.09 -5.38 -1.66
N LEU A 282 -24.38 -6.49 -1.48
CA LEU A 282 -24.40 -7.27 -0.25
C LEU A 282 -23.26 -6.84 0.66
N LYS A 283 -23.52 -6.73 1.96
CA LYS A 283 -22.52 -6.52 3.01
C LYS A 283 -22.70 -7.59 4.07
N ALA A 284 -21.64 -8.28 4.44
CA ALA A 284 -21.60 -9.04 5.69
C ALA A 284 -20.78 -8.29 6.73
N GLU A 285 -21.18 -8.41 8.01
CA GLU A 285 -20.54 -7.69 9.12
C GLU A 285 -20.54 -8.56 10.39
N LEU A 286 -19.41 -8.58 11.10
CA LEU A 286 -19.31 -9.11 12.46
C LEU A 286 -19.80 -8.06 13.43
N THR A 287 -20.65 -8.44 14.39
CA THR A 287 -21.25 -7.49 15.34
C THR A 287 -20.38 -7.21 16.56
N GLU A 288 -19.46 -8.12 16.88
CA GLU A 288 -18.53 -7.95 17.99
C GLU A 288 -17.26 -7.24 17.52
N GLU A 289 -16.89 -6.17 18.23
CA GLU A 289 -15.64 -5.44 17.96
C GLU A 289 -14.42 -6.28 18.38
N ASP A 290 -13.35 -6.20 17.59
CA ASP A 290 -12.09 -6.87 17.84
C ASP A 290 -10.88 -5.97 17.51
N SER A 291 -9.71 -6.56 17.19
CA SER A 291 -8.49 -5.77 17.03
C SER A 291 -8.42 -5.00 15.73
N ILE A 292 -9.03 -5.49 14.64
CA ILE A 292 -9.05 -4.82 13.34
C ILE A 292 -10.50 -4.60 12.93
N LYS A 293 -10.92 -3.34 12.86
CA LYS A 293 -12.31 -3.01 12.45
C LYS A 293 -12.54 -3.21 10.95
N GLU A 294 -11.50 -3.05 10.15
CA GLU A 294 -11.55 -3.06 8.70
C GLU A 294 -11.79 -4.46 8.11
N ASP A 295 -11.48 -5.54 8.83
CA ASP A 295 -11.71 -6.92 8.40
C ASP A 295 -13.01 -7.53 8.96
N ASN A 296 -13.74 -6.74 9.78
CA ASN A 296 -15.03 -7.11 10.34
C ASN A 296 -16.20 -6.94 9.35
N PHE A 297 -15.97 -6.42 8.16
CA PHE A 297 -16.99 -6.31 7.13
C PHE A 297 -16.43 -6.59 5.75
N ILE A 298 -17.32 -7.10 4.88
CA ILE A 298 -16.98 -7.41 3.49
C ILE A 298 -18.17 -7.06 2.59
N PHE A 299 -17.84 -6.54 1.40
CA PHE A 299 -18.84 -6.16 0.41
C PHE A 299 -18.74 -7.04 -0.82
N GLU A 300 -19.90 -7.30 -1.45
CA GLU A 300 -19.98 -7.96 -2.74
C GLU A 300 -21.04 -7.28 -3.61
N LYS A 301 -20.70 -7.00 -4.87
CA LYS A 301 -21.68 -6.46 -5.81
C LYS A 301 -22.55 -7.58 -6.37
N VAL A 302 -23.86 -7.40 -6.27
CA VAL A 302 -24.82 -8.28 -6.93
C VAL A 302 -24.99 -7.80 -8.37
N LEU A 303 -24.67 -8.67 -9.28
CA LEU A 303 -24.91 -8.42 -10.70
C LEU A 303 -26.33 -8.87 -10.99
N ASN A 304 -27.27 -7.93 -10.99
CA ASN A 304 -28.62 -8.15 -11.47
C ASN A 304 -28.56 -8.18 -13.00
N GLU A 305 -28.00 -9.24 -13.56
CA GLU A 305 -28.00 -9.42 -15.00
C GLU A 305 -29.35 -9.93 -15.45
N ASP A 306 -30.20 -9.01 -15.95
CA ASP A 306 -31.21 -9.41 -16.92
C ASP A 306 -30.46 -10.12 -18.04
N LYS A 307 -30.84 -11.39 -18.31
CA LYS A 307 -30.20 -12.17 -19.37
C LYS A 307 -30.16 -11.39 -20.65
N LYS A 308 -28.97 -11.30 -21.25
CA LYS A 308 -28.78 -10.59 -22.51
C LYS A 308 -29.51 -11.30 -23.64
N LYS A 309 -30.27 -10.56 -24.42
CA LYS A 309 -31.03 -11.10 -25.55
C LYS A 309 -30.11 -11.27 -26.75
N VAL A 310 -29.91 -12.50 -27.18
CA VAL A 310 -29.07 -12.85 -28.35
C VAL A 310 -29.97 -13.38 -29.46
N LEU A 311 -29.96 -12.74 -30.61
CA LEU A 311 -30.64 -13.22 -31.81
C LEU A 311 -29.66 -13.99 -32.68
N LEU A 312 -29.92 -15.27 -32.88
CA LEU A 312 -29.22 -16.14 -33.81
C LEU A 312 -30.00 -16.27 -35.12
N VAL A 313 -29.46 -15.73 -36.22
CA VAL A 313 -29.98 -15.82 -37.56
C VAL A 313 -29.19 -16.89 -38.31
N THR A 314 -29.76 -18.06 -38.48
CA THR A 314 -29.13 -19.23 -39.13
C THR A 314 -30.15 -20.14 -39.75
N GLU A 315 -29.82 -20.74 -40.89
CA GLU A 315 -30.66 -21.79 -41.45
C GLU A 315 -30.61 -23.05 -40.56
N LYS A 316 -29.44 -23.53 -40.24
CA LYS A 316 -29.22 -24.68 -39.34
C LYS A 316 -27.77 -24.78 -38.89
N ASN A 317 -27.46 -24.41 -37.65
CA ASN A 317 -26.15 -24.61 -37.05
C ASN A 317 -26.27 -25.12 -35.61
N ILE A 318 -26.37 -26.45 -35.47
CA ILE A 318 -26.56 -27.08 -34.16
C ILE A 318 -25.35 -26.93 -33.26
N PHE A 319 -24.12 -26.85 -33.82
CA PHE A 319 -22.89 -26.69 -33.03
C PHE A 319 -22.87 -25.31 -32.35
N LEU A 320 -23.14 -24.26 -33.12
CA LEU A 320 -23.17 -22.89 -32.60
C LEU A 320 -24.31 -22.72 -31.57
N GLU A 321 -25.50 -23.25 -31.89
CA GLU A 321 -26.66 -23.23 -30.97
C GLU A 321 -26.34 -23.91 -29.63
N ARG A 322 -25.68 -25.09 -29.65
CA ARG A 322 -25.29 -25.79 -28.44
C ARG A 322 -24.19 -25.05 -27.67
N ALA A 323 -23.20 -24.47 -28.34
CA ALA A 323 -22.18 -23.66 -27.69
C ALA A 323 -22.80 -22.44 -26.99
N LEU A 324 -23.72 -21.72 -27.64
CA LEU A 324 -24.43 -20.60 -27.05
C LEU A 324 -25.29 -21.02 -25.83
N GLN A 325 -25.92 -22.18 -25.87
CA GLN A 325 -26.74 -22.72 -24.75
C GLN A 325 -25.90 -23.01 -23.49
N THR A 326 -24.57 -23.10 -23.58
CA THR A 326 -23.70 -23.25 -22.41
C THR A 326 -23.45 -21.95 -21.65
N ILE A 327 -23.88 -20.80 -22.21
CA ILE A 327 -23.69 -19.47 -21.60
C ILE A 327 -24.92 -19.13 -20.77
N PRO A 328 -24.85 -19.11 -19.43
CA PRO A 328 -26.05 -18.95 -18.59
C PRO A 328 -26.65 -17.54 -18.64
N SER A 329 -25.84 -16.53 -18.97
CA SER A 329 -26.20 -15.11 -18.94
C SER A 329 -26.94 -14.61 -20.17
N ILE A 330 -27.31 -15.50 -21.11
CA ILE A 330 -28.01 -15.12 -22.34
C ILE A 330 -29.34 -15.85 -22.53
N ASP A 331 -30.31 -15.17 -23.14
CA ASP A 331 -31.51 -15.73 -23.70
C ASP A 331 -31.42 -15.75 -25.23
N ILE A 332 -31.49 -16.94 -25.82
CA ILE A 332 -31.29 -17.13 -27.26
C ILE A 332 -32.62 -17.13 -27.98
N TYR A 333 -32.75 -16.22 -28.92
CA TYR A 333 -33.83 -16.16 -29.90
C TYR A 333 -33.31 -16.63 -31.25
N LYS A 334 -34.07 -17.39 -32.01
CA LYS A 334 -33.62 -17.96 -33.27
C LYS A 334 -34.59 -17.66 -34.40
N THR A 335 -34.03 -17.29 -35.54
CA THR A 335 -34.76 -17.19 -36.82
C THR A 335 -33.91 -17.72 -37.95
N ASN A 336 -34.55 -18.10 -39.06
CA ASN A 336 -33.87 -18.61 -40.27
C ASN A 336 -33.69 -17.56 -41.36
N GLU A 337 -34.35 -16.40 -41.23
CA GLU A 337 -34.32 -15.34 -42.24
C GLU A 337 -34.27 -13.95 -41.59
N GLU A 338 -33.57 -13.01 -42.23
CA GLU A 338 -33.53 -11.60 -41.83
C GLU A 338 -34.92 -10.95 -41.87
N SER A 339 -35.77 -11.36 -42.85
CA SER A 339 -37.13 -10.84 -43.00
C SER A 339 -38.04 -11.08 -41.79
N ASN A 340 -37.74 -12.08 -40.98
CA ASN A 340 -38.50 -12.45 -39.79
C ASN A 340 -38.04 -11.69 -38.52
N ILE A 341 -37.07 -10.82 -38.63
CA ILE A 341 -36.60 -9.99 -37.50
C ILE A 341 -37.63 -8.88 -37.27
N ASN A 342 -38.28 -8.91 -36.12
CA ASN A 342 -39.14 -7.81 -35.73
C ASN A 342 -38.30 -6.56 -35.43
N LYS A 343 -38.56 -5.47 -36.15
CA LYS A 343 -37.80 -4.19 -36.01
C LYS A 343 -38.02 -3.49 -34.67
N GLU A 344 -39.04 -3.88 -33.93
CA GLU A 344 -39.36 -3.36 -32.60
C GLU A 344 -38.57 -4.09 -31.49
N ASP A 345 -38.13 -5.34 -31.73
CA ASP A 345 -37.36 -6.11 -30.79
C ASP A 345 -35.90 -5.60 -30.74
N LYS A 346 -35.43 -5.30 -29.54
CA LYS A 346 -34.05 -4.92 -29.30
C LYS A 346 -33.30 -6.11 -28.74
N TYR A 347 -32.22 -6.51 -29.43
CA TYR A 347 -31.30 -7.55 -28.98
C TYR A 347 -29.96 -6.92 -28.62
N ASP A 348 -29.27 -7.47 -27.61
CA ASP A 348 -27.92 -7.03 -27.18
C ASP A 348 -26.86 -7.52 -28.16
N LEU A 349 -27.08 -8.67 -28.79
CA LEU A 349 -26.19 -9.27 -29.79
C LEU A 349 -26.98 -9.89 -30.93
N TYR A 350 -26.57 -9.61 -32.15
CA TYR A 350 -27.06 -10.25 -33.40
C TYR A 350 -25.95 -11.15 -33.94
N ILE A 351 -26.24 -12.42 -34.15
CA ILE A 351 -25.33 -13.42 -34.74
C ILE A 351 -25.90 -13.83 -36.08
N PHE A 352 -25.22 -13.55 -37.17
CA PHE A 352 -25.57 -13.97 -38.51
C PHE A 352 -24.63 -15.08 -38.97
N ASP A 353 -25.15 -16.25 -39.19
CA ASP A 353 -24.40 -17.45 -39.58
C ASP A 353 -24.71 -17.82 -41.03
N ASN A 354 -23.71 -17.71 -41.91
CA ASN A 354 -23.83 -17.86 -43.36
C ASN A 354 -24.87 -16.93 -44.03
N ILE A 355 -25.26 -15.88 -43.34
CA ILE A 355 -26.19 -14.85 -43.78
C ILE A 355 -25.52 -13.49 -43.56
N THR A 356 -25.57 -12.63 -44.56
CA THR A 356 -25.10 -11.27 -44.43
C THR A 356 -26.29 -10.32 -44.39
N PRO A 357 -26.46 -9.51 -43.30
CA PRO A 357 -27.63 -8.66 -43.22
C PRO A 357 -27.60 -7.56 -44.27
N THR A 358 -28.73 -7.32 -44.93
CA THR A 358 -28.88 -6.23 -45.90
C THR A 358 -28.71 -4.87 -45.25
N ASN A 359 -29.17 -4.74 -44.00
CA ASN A 359 -29.00 -3.55 -43.18
C ASN A 359 -28.44 -3.95 -41.81
N ILE A 360 -27.38 -3.26 -41.41
CA ILE A 360 -26.80 -3.45 -40.08
C ILE A 360 -27.81 -3.00 -39.02
N PRO A 361 -28.16 -3.88 -38.04
CA PRO A 361 -29.07 -3.51 -36.96
C PRO A 361 -28.62 -2.23 -36.23
N LYS A 362 -29.54 -1.31 -35.94
CA LYS A 362 -29.18 -0.04 -35.25
C LYS A 362 -28.73 -0.22 -33.81
N GLY A 363 -29.28 -1.20 -33.09
CA GLY A 363 -28.93 -1.54 -31.71
C GLY A 363 -28.02 -2.76 -31.62
N GLY A 364 -27.51 -3.09 -30.45
CA GLY A 364 -26.74 -4.29 -30.15
C GLY A 364 -25.41 -4.44 -30.90
N ASN A 365 -24.63 -5.43 -30.49
CA ASN A 365 -23.34 -5.80 -31.11
C ASN A 365 -23.56 -6.87 -32.21
N LEU A 366 -22.53 -7.20 -32.96
CA LEU A 366 -22.67 -7.99 -34.18
C LEU A 366 -21.61 -9.10 -34.25
N LEU A 367 -22.04 -10.34 -34.54
CA LEU A 367 -21.14 -11.43 -34.93
C LEU A 367 -21.54 -11.91 -36.33
N LEU A 368 -20.61 -11.87 -37.27
CA LEU A 368 -20.79 -12.33 -38.63
C LEU A 368 -19.93 -13.57 -38.87
N ILE A 369 -20.55 -14.67 -39.24
CA ILE A 369 -19.91 -15.94 -39.56
C ILE A 369 -20.07 -16.22 -41.04
N ASN A 370 -18.97 -16.40 -41.74
CA ASN A 370 -18.91 -16.62 -43.20
C ASN A 370 -19.64 -15.53 -44.02
N PRO A 371 -19.40 -14.22 -43.72
CA PRO A 371 -20.17 -13.15 -44.38
C PRO A 371 -19.78 -12.93 -45.81
N GLU A 372 -20.64 -12.25 -46.59
CA GLU A 372 -20.33 -11.59 -47.84
C GLU A 372 -19.87 -10.15 -47.60
N SER A 373 -19.30 -9.50 -48.66
CA SER A 373 -18.95 -8.09 -48.64
C SER A 373 -20.11 -7.21 -48.18
N ASN A 374 -19.82 -6.27 -47.30
CA ASN A 374 -20.83 -5.37 -46.73
C ASN A 374 -20.20 -3.96 -46.48
N SER A 375 -20.94 -3.07 -45.84
CA SER A 375 -20.50 -1.70 -45.58
C SER A 375 -19.37 -1.59 -44.52
N ILE A 376 -19.04 -2.66 -43.78
CA ILE A 376 -18.03 -2.66 -42.71
C ILE A 376 -16.68 -3.12 -43.24
N PHE A 377 -16.65 -4.13 -44.14
CA PHE A 377 -15.43 -4.71 -44.72
C PHE A 377 -15.71 -5.37 -46.08
N ASN A 378 -14.64 -5.55 -46.86
CA ASN A 378 -14.66 -6.24 -48.12
C ASN A 378 -14.21 -7.69 -47.96
N VAL A 379 -14.94 -8.60 -48.57
CA VAL A 379 -14.57 -10.02 -48.71
C VAL A 379 -14.04 -10.20 -50.11
N LYS A 380 -12.84 -10.82 -50.23
CA LYS A 380 -12.19 -11.16 -51.49
C LYS A 380 -12.61 -12.54 -51.96
N GLU A 381 -11.65 -13.34 -52.37
CA GLU A 381 -11.87 -14.67 -52.89
C GLU A 381 -12.04 -15.71 -51.76
N GLU A 382 -12.74 -16.82 -52.10
CA GLU A 382 -12.75 -18.00 -51.26
C GLU A 382 -11.50 -18.84 -51.55
N LEU A 383 -10.72 -19.07 -50.48
CA LEU A 383 -9.45 -19.82 -50.55
C LEU A 383 -9.69 -21.25 -50.02
N GLN A 384 -8.86 -22.18 -50.57
CA GLN A 384 -8.95 -23.60 -50.21
C GLN A 384 -8.02 -23.93 -49.04
N GLY A 385 -8.59 -24.56 -48.03
CA GLY A 385 -7.95 -25.33 -47.00
C GLY A 385 -6.84 -24.62 -46.22
N GLY A 386 -6.59 -25.06 -45.00
CA GLY A 386 -5.51 -24.59 -44.18
C GLY A 386 -5.62 -25.04 -42.75
N ASP A 387 -4.56 -24.80 -42.00
CA ASP A 387 -4.55 -25.00 -40.56
C ASP A 387 -4.83 -23.66 -39.83
N GLY A 388 -6.03 -23.54 -39.27
CA GLY A 388 -6.40 -22.41 -38.44
C GLY A 388 -5.72 -22.48 -37.08
N VAL A 389 -5.29 -21.32 -36.58
CA VAL A 389 -4.64 -21.20 -35.26
C VAL A 389 -5.28 -20.06 -34.48
N VAL A 390 -5.54 -20.30 -33.18
CA VAL A 390 -5.93 -19.23 -32.25
C VAL A 390 -4.66 -18.43 -31.91
N THR A 391 -4.67 -17.15 -32.27
CA THR A 391 -3.56 -16.22 -31.99
C THR A 391 -3.68 -15.66 -30.58
N LYS A 392 -2.55 -15.16 -30.03
CA LYS A 392 -2.55 -14.49 -28.74
C LYS A 392 -3.33 -13.18 -28.83
N SER A 393 -4.44 -13.09 -28.14
CA SER A 393 -5.37 -11.97 -28.16
C SER A 393 -6.16 -11.90 -26.84
N SER A 394 -7.01 -10.91 -26.69
CA SER A 394 -7.96 -10.81 -25.58
C SER A 394 -8.93 -12.02 -25.49
N LEU A 395 -9.13 -12.75 -26.59
CA LEU A 395 -10.04 -13.90 -26.68
C LEU A 395 -9.35 -15.27 -26.54
N SER A 396 -8.02 -15.32 -26.39
CA SER A 396 -7.27 -16.57 -26.37
C SER A 396 -7.23 -17.28 -25.01
N ASN A 397 -7.95 -16.80 -24.00
CA ASN A 397 -7.97 -17.37 -22.67
C ASN A 397 -8.38 -18.85 -22.71
N TYR A 398 -7.52 -19.72 -22.15
CA TYR A 398 -7.65 -21.20 -22.09
C TYR A 398 -7.57 -21.94 -23.43
N ILE A 399 -7.37 -21.25 -24.56
CA ILE A 399 -7.33 -21.82 -25.91
C ILE A 399 -6.17 -21.31 -26.77
N GLU A 400 -5.18 -20.64 -26.18
CA GLU A 400 -4.02 -20.11 -26.91
C GLU A 400 -3.28 -21.21 -27.66
N GLY A 401 -3.00 -20.99 -28.96
CA GLY A 401 -2.30 -21.94 -29.80
C GLY A 401 -3.12 -23.14 -30.27
N LEU A 402 -4.46 -23.19 -30.01
CA LEU A 402 -5.35 -24.20 -30.57
C LEU A 402 -5.26 -24.22 -32.10
N LYS A 403 -5.06 -25.40 -32.68
CA LYS A 403 -5.01 -25.65 -34.12
C LYS A 403 -6.23 -26.46 -34.57
N PHE A 404 -6.73 -26.14 -35.76
CA PHE A 404 -7.87 -26.82 -36.35
C PHE A 404 -7.77 -26.78 -37.87
N ALA A 405 -8.33 -27.77 -38.55
CA ALA A 405 -8.34 -27.84 -40.00
C ALA A 405 -9.56 -27.15 -40.61
N ILE A 406 -9.38 -26.44 -41.71
CA ILE A 406 -10.43 -25.76 -42.44
C ILE A 406 -10.40 -26.23 -43.90
N LYS A 407 -11.58 -26.49 -44.46
CA LYS A 407 -11.75 -26.91 -45.87
C LYS A 407 -11.67 -25.72 -46.81
N SER A 408 -12.31 -24.62 -46.50
CA SER A 408 -12.26 -23.36 -47.25
C SER A 408 -12.56 -22.18 -46.32
N TYR A 409 -12.04 -21.00 -46.66
CA TYR A 409 -12.31 -19.76 -45.92
C TYR A 409 -12.31 -18.58 -46.91
N LYS A 410 -12.94 -17.49 -46.48
CA LYS A 410 -12.96 -16.22 -47.23
C LYS A 410 -11.84 -15.33 -46.80
N GLU A 411 -11.04 -14.86 -47.77
CA GLU A 411 -10.00 -13.84 -47.50
C GLU A 411 -10.71 -12.51 -47.16
N ILE A 412 -10.52 -12.03 -45.95
CA ILE A 412 -11.05 -10.75 -45.49
C ILE A 412 -9.89 -9.86 -45.04
N GLU A 413 -9.82 -8.67 -45.64
CA GLU A 413 -8.82 -7.70 -45.21
C GLU A 413 -9.17 -7.19 -43.82
N LYS A 414 -8.29 -7.50 -42.84
CA LYS A 414 -8.50 -7.11 -41.43
C LYS A 414 -8.53 -5.59 -41.30
N PRO A 415 -9.65 -5.00 -40.80
CA PRO A 415 -9.76 -3.58 -40.59
C PRO A 415 -8.83 -3.06 -39.48
N ASN A 416 -8.37 -1.81 -39.59
CA ASN A 416 -7.46 -1.19 -38.59
C ASN A 416 -8.08 -1.01 -37.20
N TRP A 417 -9.43 -1.03 -37.09
CA TRP A 417 -10.15 -0.91 -35.83
C TRP A 417 -10.30 -2.25 -35.09
N SER A 418 -9.76 -3.37 -35.63
CA SER A 418 -9.99 -4.71 -35.12
C SER A 418 -8.72 -5.41 -34.67
N GLU A 419 -8.84 -6.31 -33.69
CA GLU A 419 -7.86 -7.27 -33.21
C GLU A 419 -8.10 -8.63 -33.83
N GLU A 420 -7.05 -9.29 -34.29
CA GLU A 420 -7.10 -10.65 -34.82
C GLU A 420 -7.03 -11.67 -33.68
N PHE A 421 -7.89 -12.69 -33.73
CA PHE A 421 -7.86 -13.80 -32.78
C PHE A 421 -7.79 -15.19 -33.44
N LEU A 422 -8.05 -15.28 -34.76
CA LEU A 422 -7.87 -16.49 -35.56
C LEU A 422 -7.10 -16.16 -36.83
N ARG A 423 -6.23 -17.06 -37.25
CA ARG A 423 -5.39 -16.91 -38.43
C ARG A 423 -5.24 -18.24 -39.18
N VAL A 424 -5.08 -18.17 -40.50
CA VAL A 424 -4.56 -19.24 -41.38
C VAL A 424 -3.37 -18.69 -42.11
N GLU A 425 -2.19 -19.29 -41.92
CA GLU A 425 -0.93 -18.76 -42.48
C GLU A 425 -0.75 -17.27 -42.18
N GLU A 426 -0.80 -16.41 -43.19
CA GLU A 426 -0.72 -14.95 -43.06
C GLU A 426 -2.10 -14.27 -43.09
N ASP A 427 -3.17 -15.02 -43.39
CA ASP A 427 -4.52 -14.48 -43.55
C ASP A 427 -5.28 -14.43 -42.23
N SER A 428 -5.94 -13.31 -41.96
CA SER A 428 -6.81 -13.15 -40.82
C SER A 428 -8.12 -13.90 -41.04
N LEU A 429 -8.33 -14.93 -40.24
CA LEU A 429 -9.54 -15.78 -40.29
C LEU A 429 -10.66 -15.31 -39.37
N GLY A 430 -10.28 -14.62 -38.28
CA GLY A 430 -11.24 -14.07 -37.32
C GLY A 430 -10.67 -12.84 -36.62
N PHE A 431 -11.50 -11.82 -36.53
CA PHE A 431 -11.15 -10.56 -35.88
C PHE A 431 -12.35 -9.97 -35.15
N ILE A 432 -12.09 -9.13 -34.14
CA ILE A 432 -13.09 -8.43 -33.35
C ILE A 432 -12.61 -7.01 -33.04
N GLY A 433 -13.53 -6.06 -32.99
CA GLY A 433 -13.18 -4.68 -32.63
C GLY A 433 -14.37 -3.74 -32.59
N ASN A 434 -14.12 -2.47 -32.33
CA ASN A 434 -15.17 -1.45 -32.22
C ASN A 434 -15.31 -0.69 -33.55
N TYR A 435 -16.46 -0.77 -34.16
CA TYR A 435 -16.85 -0.06 -35.36
C TYR A 435 -18.05 0.85 -35.10
N ASN A 436 -17.85 2.16 -35.14
CA ASN A 436 -18.90 3.17 -34.91
C ASN A 436 -19.74 2.91 -33.63
N GLY A 437 -19.07 2.65 -32.50
CA GLY A 437 -19.72 2.43 -31.21
C GLY A 437 -20.32 1.05 -31.01
N LYS A 438 -20.12 0.10 -31.94
CA LYS A 438 -20.55 -1.31 -31.83
C LYS A 438 -19.33 -2.22 -31.82
N VAL A 439 -19.37 -3.26 -31.00
CA VAL A 439 -18.40 -4.35 -31.12
C VAL A 439 -18.84 -5.30 -32.23
N VAL A 440 -17.95 -5.47 -33.20
CA VAL A 440 -18.19 -6.34 -34.38
C VAL A 440 -17.14 -7.45 -34.35
N GLY A 441 -17.61 -8.69 -34.29
CA GLY A 441 -16.80 -9.89 -34.47
C GLY A 441 -17.08 -10.52 -35.84
N VAL A 442 -16.02 -11.06 -36.45
CA VAL A 442 -16.10 -11.72 -37.76
C VAL A 442 -15.35 -13.05 -37.71
N LEU A 443 -15.94 -14.10 -38.26
CA LEU A 443 -15.33 -15.38 -38.60
C LEU A 443 -15.42 -15.57 -40.11
N GLY A 444 -14.31 -15.61 -40.82
CA GLY A 444 -14.24 -15.65 -42.28
C GLY A 444 -14.49 -17.03 -42.91
N PHE A 445 -15.16 -17.95 -42.21
CA PHE A 445 -15.40 -19.30 -42.71
C PHE A 445 -16.72 -19.88 -42.17
N ASP A 446 -17.28 -20.83 -42.91
CA ASP A 446 -18.42 -21.62 -42.44
C ASP A 446 -17.92 -22.64 -41.39
N LEU A 447 -18.52 -22.61 -40.20
CA LEU A 447 -18.19 -23.51 -39.09
C LEU A 447 -18.35 -25.00 -39.47
N HIS A 448 -19.23 -25.34 -40.43
CA HIS A 448 -19.38 -26.70 -40.95
C HIS A 448 -18.22 -27.15 -41.84
N ASN A 449 -17.42 -26.20 -42.37
CA ASN A 449 -16.27 -26.47 -43.19
C ASN A 449 -14.97 -26.60 -42.37
N SER A 450 -15.05 -26.82 -41.06
CA SER A 450 -13.91 -27.00 -40.18
C SER A 450 -14.11 -28.10 -39.13
N ASP A 451 -13.02 -28.64 -38.60
CA ASP A 451 -13.05 -29.57 -37.46
C ASP A 451 -13.10 -28.84 -36.11
N LEU A 452 -13.07 -27.51 -36.10
CA LEU A 452 -13.13 -26.68 -34.90
C LEU A 452 -14.35 -27.00 -34.04
N THR A 453 -15.54 -27.17 -34.68
CA THR A 453 -16.80 -27.46 -33.98
C THR A 453 -16.80 -28.79 -33.25
N LEU A 454 -15.86 -29.70 -33.59
CA LEU A 454 -15.71 -31.02 -32.95
C LEU A 454 -14.71 -31.01 -31.81
N LYS A 455 -13.97 -29.89 -31.60
CA LYS A 455 -12.98 -29.75 -30.54
C LYS A 455 -13.66 -29.31 -29.23
N ALA A 456 -13.14 -29.77 -28.12
CA ALA A 456 -13.64 -29.43 -26.79
C ALA A 456 -13.49 -27.92 -26.47
N GLU A 457 -12.57 -27.25 -27.15
CA GLU A 457 -12.28 -25.83 -27.01
C GLU A 457 -13.23 -24.91 -27.77
N PHE A 458 -14.06 -25.45 -28.68
CA PHE A 458 -15.03 -24.65 -29.44
C PHE A 458 -16.04 -23.89 -28.57
N PRO A 459 -16.71 -24.54 -27.59
CA PRO A 459 -17.56 -23.79 -26.66
C PRO A 459 -16.83 -22.69 -25.90
N ILE A 460 -15.54 -22.89 -25.56
CA ILE A 460 -14.74 -21.87 -24.86
C ILE A 460 -14.47 -20.69 -25.79
N LEU A 461 -14.11 -20.93 -27.06
CA LEU A 461 -13.95 -19.88 -28.05
C LEU A 461 -15.24 -19.05 -28.22
N ILE A 462 -16.39 -19.73 -28.40
CA ILE A 462 -17.69 -19.04 -28.53
C ILE A 462 -18.01 -18.25 -27.27
N HIS A 463 -17.77 -18.82 -26.08
CA HIS A 463 -17.95 -18.11 -24.82
C HIS A 463 -17.08 -16.83 -24.75
N ASN A 464 -15.81 -16.91 -25.11
CA ASN A 464 -14.89 -15.76 -25.10
C ASN A 464 -15.35 -14.69 -26.13
N VAL A 465 -15.73 -15.10 -27.35
CA VAL A 465 -16.20 -14.18 -28.41
C VAL A 465 -17.53 -13.51 -27.98
N VAL A 466 -18.49 -14.28 -27.50
CA VAL A 466 -19.80 -13.75 -27.06
C VAL A 466 -19.63 -12.88 -25.80
N GLY A 467 -18.83 -13.31 -24.86
CA GLY A 467 -18.49 -12.51 -23.69
C GLY A 467 -17.96 -11.14 -24.09
N ARG A 468 -17.00 -11.09 -25.02
CA ARG A 468 -16.44 -9.82 -25.54
C ARG A 468 -17.48 -8.99 -26.31
N LEU A 469 -18.41 -9.63 -27.03
CA LEU A 469 -19.49 -8.97 -27.77
C LEU A 469 -20.60 -8.45 -26.86
N LEU A 470 -20.87 -9.11 -25.75
CA LEU A 470 -21.90 -8.71 -24.78
C LEU A 470 -21.37 -7.85 -23.66
N ASP A 471 -20.05 -7.87 -23.44
CA ASP A 471 -19.39 -7.17 -22.35
C ASP A 471 -19.24 -5.67 -22.68
N ASN A 472 -20.35 -4.96 -22.50
CA ASN A 472 -20.37 -3.50 -22.50
C ASN A 472 -20.17 -2.95 -21.08
N GLY A 473 -19.74 -3.78 -20.12
CA GLY A 473 -19.47 -3.37 -18.76
C GLY A 473 -18.23 -2.47 -18.68
N MET A 474 -18.29 -1.43 -17.85
CA MET A 474 -17.14 -0.55 -17.60
C MET A 474 -16.02 -1.27 -16.83
N LEU A 475 -16.28 -2.46 -16.27
CA LEU A 475 -15.37 -3.20 -15.39
C LEU A 475 -15.40 -4.69 -15.74
N ASP A 476 -14.23 -5.34 -15.70
CA ASP A 476 -14.10 -6.80 -15.91
C ASP A 476 -14.38 -7.58 -14.60
N LYS A 477 -14.20 -6.94 -13.46
CA LYS A 477 -14.37 -7.47 -12.11
C LYS A 477 -15.01 -6.39 -11.24
N TYR A 478 -15.86 -6.79 -10.29
CA TYR A 478 -16.61 -5.85 -9.46
C TYR A 478 -16.26 -5.90 -7.96
N SER A 479 -15.42 -6.85 -7.54
CA SER A 479 -14.96 -6.97 -6.16
C SER A 479 -13.43 -7.08 -6.14
N PHE A 480 -12.77 -6.18 -5.43
CA PHE A 480 -11.32 -6.04 -5.38
C PHE A 480 -10.84 -6.07 -3.93
N LYS A 481 -9.58 -6.43 -3.73
CA LYS A 481 -8.88 -6.17 -2.48
C LYS A 481 -8.25 -4.78 -2.54
N SER A 482 -8.12 -4.15 -1.39
CA SER A 482 -7.44 -2.85 -1.29
C SER A 482 -6.01 -2.95 -1.82
N GLY A 483 -5.61 -1.97 -2.63
CA GLY A 483 -4.34 -1.96 -3.38
C GLY A 483 -4.39 -2.64 -4.74
N GLU A 484 -5.44 -3.43 -5.08
CA GLU A 484 -5.55 -4.01 -6.42
C GLU A 484 -5.84 -2.95 -7.48
N GLU A 485 -5.23 -3.10 -8.64
CA GLU A 485 -5.46 -2.24 -9.81
C GLU A 485 -6.80 -2.60 -10.47
N VAL A 486 -7.60 -1.59 -10.81
CA VAL A 486 -8.90 -1.75 -11.48
C VAL A 486 -8.77 -1.38 -12.96
N GLN A 487 -8.99 -2.37 -13.83
CA GLN A 487 -9.07 -2.12 -15.27
C GLN A 487 -10.44 -1.54 -15.62
N ILE A 488 -10.44 -0.35 -16.23
CA ILE A 488 -11.66 0.33 -16.66
C ILE A 488 -11.78 0.26 -18.17
N ASN A 489 -12.88 -0.26 -18.66
CA ASN A 489 -13.22 -0.35 -20.07
C ASN A 489 -14.04 0.87 -20.49
N ALA A 490 -13.36 2.02 -20.62
CA ALA A 490 -14.04 3.23 -21.06
C ALA A 490 -14.30 3.22 -22.56
N ARG A 491 -15.40 3.81 -22.97
CA ARG A 491 -15.74 4.01 -24.39
C ARG A 491 -14.97 5.22 -24.94
N VAL A 492 -14.46 5.08 -26.15
CA VAL A 492 -13.65 6.12 -26.84
C VAL A 492 -14.51 7.34 -27.21
N ASP A 493 -15.79 7.14 -27.47
CA ASP A 493 -16.79 8.15 -27.82
C ASP A 493 -17.44 8.84 -26.62
N GLY A 494 -17.01 8.47 -25.40
CA GLY A 494 -17.48 9.08 -24.15
C GLY A 494 -16.61 10.23 -23.65
N GLU A 495 -17.13 10.97 -22.66
CA GLU A 495 -16.37 11.93 -21.89
C GLU A 495 -15.39 11.21 -20.92
N ALA A 496 -14.55 11.97 -20.20
CA ALA A 496 -13.66 11.43 -19.17
C ALA A 496 -14.42 10.55 -18.14
N VAL A 497 -13.75 9.50 -17.66
CA VAL A 497 -14.34 8.62 -16.64
C VAL A 497 -14.21 9.30 -15.29
N LYS A 498 -15.32 9.35 -14.55
CA LYS A 498 -15.41 9.85 -13.19
C LYS A 498 -15.45 8.68 -12.21
N ILE A 499 -14.61 8.69 -11.19
CA ILE A 499 -14.62 7.73 -10.09
C ILE A 499 -14.89 8.49 -8.80
N ILE A 500 -15.80 7.96 -7.98
CA ILE A 500 -16.11 8.48 -6.64
C ILE A 500 -15.72 7.41 -5.64
N ASN A 501 -14.82 7.75 -4.72
CA ASN A 501 -14.38 6.84 -3.67
C ASN A 501 -15.39 6.79 -2.50
N PRO A 502 -15.26 5.85 -1.53
CA PRO A 502 -16.17 5.74 -0.39
C PRO A 502 -16.25 6.97 0.52
N LYS A 503 -15.29 7.91 0.43
CA LYS A 503 -15.31 9.18 1.16
C LYS A 503 -16.03 10.30 0.40
N GLY A 504 -16.51 10.03 -0.83
CA GLY A 504 -17.15 11.02 -1.70
C GLY A 504 -16.17 11.91 -2.46
N GLU A 505 -14.87 11.58 -2.47
CA GLU A 505 -13.88 12.31 -3.26
C GLU A 505 -13.94 11.86 -4.71
N GLU A 506 -13.91 12.83 -5.64
CA GLU A 506 -14.02 12.57 -7.07
C GLU A 506 -12.65 12.62 -7.74
N GLU A 507 -12.38 11.61 -8.57
CA GLU A 507 -11.22 11.58 -9.45
C GLU A 507 -11.67 11.45 -10.90
N ILE A 508 -11.07 12.24 -11.78
CA ILE A 508 -11.37 12.26 -13.21
C ILE A 508 -10.20 11.62 -13.97
N ILE A 509 -10.49 10.59 -14.75
CA ILE A 509 -9.52 9.90 -15.58
C ILE A 509 -9.68 10.37 -17.03
N ASP A 510 -8.66 11.02 -17.56
CA ASP A 510 -8.60 11.43 -18.96
C ASP A 510 -8.51 10.22 -19.89
N LEU A 511 -9.25 10.24 -21.00
CA LEU A 511 -9.24 9.19 -22.02
C LEU A 511 -7.97 9.25 -22.89
N ARG A 512 -6.90 8.65 -22.39
CA ARG A 512 -5.67 8.40 -23.17
C ARG A 512 -5.50 6.90 -23.37
N PHE A 513 -5.86 6.41 -24.52
CA PHE A 513 -5.78 4.97 -24.81
C PHE A 513 -4.36 4.51 -25.17
N PRO A 514 -3.91 3.32 -24.69
CA PRO A 514 -4.65 2.46 -23.73
C PRO A 514 -4.77 3.11 -22.35
N LEU A 515 -5.95 2.98 -21.75
CA LEU A 515 -6.18 3.48 -20.39
C LEU A 515 -5.28 2.74 -19.39
N LYS A 516 -4.66 3.52 -18.50
CA LYS A 516 -3.92 2.92 -17.39
C LYS A 516 -4.90 2.41 -16.34
N PRO A 517 -4.60 1.26 -15.70
CA PRO A 517 -5.42 0.80 -14.59
C PRO A 517 -5.53 1.85 -13.48
N TYR A 518 -6.71 1.95 -12.88
CA TYR A 518 -6.95 2.80 -11.72
C TYR A 518 -6.29 2.18 -10.47
N ARG A 519 -5.60 3.02 -9.70
CA ARG A 519 -4.79 2.60 -8.54
C ARG A 519 -5.26 3.19 -7.21
N GLY A 520 -6.31 3.98 -7.20
CA GLY A 520 -6.81 4.66 -6.00
C GLY A 520 -7.71 3.77 -5.12
N THR A 521 -7.38 2.48 -4.96
CA THR A 521 -8.17 1.48 -4.21
C THR A 521 -7.69 1.28 -2.77
N ASP A 522 -7.09 2.28 -2.14
CA ASP A 522 -6.55 2.21 -0.78
C ASP A 522 -7.60 2.47 0.33
N ILE A 523 -8.84 2.77 -0.05
CA ILE A 523 -9.96 2.97 0.86
C ILE A 523 -10.96 1.84 0.68
N ILE A 524 -11.34 1.17 1.78
CA ILE A 524 -12.32 0.09 1.77
C ILE A 524 -13.72 0.66 1.61
N GLY A 525 -14.55 0.00 0.81
CA GLY A 525 -15.95 0.36 0.59
C GLY A 525 -16.40 0.28 -0.86
N ILE A 526 -17.41 1.06 -1.19
CA ILE A 526 -18.06 1.06 -2.49
C ILE A 526 -17.56 2.24 -3.31
N TYR A 527 -17.07 1.98 -4.50
CA TYR A 527 -16.66 2.97 -5.49
C TYR A 527 -17.71 3.08 -6.59
N GLU A 528 -18.01 4.28 -7.02
CA GLU A 528 -18.88 4.54 -8.18
C GLU A 528 -18.02 4.94 -9.37
N VAL A 529 -18.34 4.39 -10.55
CA VAL A 529 -17.68 4.71 -11.81
C VAL A 529 -18.73 5.18 -12.79
N ALA A 530 -18.51 6.31 -13.41
CA ALA A 530 -19.45 6.89 -14.39
C ALA A 530 -18.71 7.41 -15.62
N GLN A 531 -19.28 7.19 -16.78
CA GLN A 531 -18.85 7.80 -18.04
C GLN A 531 -20.07 8.39 -18.76
N LYS A 532 -19.99 9.64 -19.18
CA LYS A 532 -21.03 10.26 -19.97
C LYS A 532 -20.76 10.03 -21.45
N ILE A 533 -21.77 9.57 -22.19
CA ILE A 533 -21.75 9.28 -23.62
C ILE A 533 -22.94 10.02 -24.23
N GLU A 534 -22.66 11.06 -25.00
CA GLU A 534 -23.69 11.99 -25.53
C GLU A 534 -24.59 12.54 -24.41
N GLU A 535 -25.85 12.17 -24.35
CA GLU A 535 -26.81 12.59 -23.31
C GLU A 535 -27.03 11.53 -22.22
N GLU A 536 -26.52 10.31 -22.41
CA GLU A 536 -26.66 9.19 -21.46
C GLU A 536 -25.41 9.07 -20.57
N SER A 537 -25.61 8.69 -19.31
CA SER A 537 -24.54 8.37 -18.37
C SER A 537 -24.56 6.89 -18.01
N ILE A 538 -23.53 6.18 -18.42
CA ILE A 538 -23.30 4.80 -17.97
C ILE A 538 -22.69 4.88 -16.58
N LYS A 539 -23.29 4.18 -15.61
CA LYS A 539 -22.82 4.12 -14.22
C LYS A 539 -22.69 2.67 -13.79
N THR A 540 -21.67 2.41 -13.03
CA THR A 540 -21.47 1.13 -12.32
C THR A 540 -20.81 1.37 -11.00
N SER A 541 -20.71 0.35 -10.16
CA SER A 541 -19.97 0.40 -8.90
C SER A 541 -19.11 -0.85 -8.77
N PHE A 542 -18.07 -0.74 -7.97
CA PHE A 542 -17.28 -1.89 -7.53
C PHE A 542 -16.98 -1.78 -6.04
N THR A 543 -16.65 -2.89 -5.44
CA THR A 543 -16.36 -2.97 -4.02
C THR A 543 -14.86 -3.18 -3.79
N VAL A 544 -14.31 -2.55 -2.76
CA VAL A 544 -12.94 -2.76 -2.29
C VAL A 544 -13.01 -3.27 -0.87
N ASN A 545 -12.38 -4.41 -0.62
CA ASN A 545 -12.39 -5.13 0.64
C ASN A 545 -11.00 -5.18 1.28
N PHE A 546 -10.94 -5.38 2.59
CA PHE A 546 -9.70 -5.56 3.32
C PHE A 546 -8.96 -6.82 2.84
N PRO A 547 -7.62 -6.79 2.69
CA PRO A 547 -6.84 -7.95 2.21
C PRO A 547 -6.55 -8.92 3.37
N THR A 548 -7.59 -9.62 3.85
CA THR A 548 -7.55 -10.45 5.07
C THR A 548 -6.49 -11.55 5.04
N ASP A 549 -6.15 -12.07 3.86
CA ASP A 549 -5.16 -13.16 3.73
C ASP A 549 -3.75 -12.73 4.21
N SER A 550 -3.40 -11.44 4.02
CA SER A 550 -2.08 -10.90 4.34
C SER A 550 -2.06 -10.00 5.58
N GLU A 551 -3.19 -9.35 5.92
CA GLU A 551 -3.20 -8.29 6.92
C GLU A 551 -4.00 -8.61 8.19
N SER A 552 -4.88 -9.63 8.17
CA SER A 552 -5.65 -10.00 9.37
C SER A 552 -4.92 -10.97 10.31
N ASN A 553 -3.81 -11.58 9.87
CA ASN A 553 -3.03 -12.49 10.72
C ASN A 553 -2.05 -11.70 11.58
N ILE A 554 -2.55 -11.12 12.67
CA ILE A 554 -1.83 -10.16 13.53
C ILE A 554 -0.98 -10.80 14.63
N GLU A 555 -0.93 -12.12 14.70
CA GLU A 555 -0.22 -12.89 15.75
C GLU A 555 0.86 -13.82 15.20
N GLU A 556 1.41 -13.57 14.01
CA GLU A 556 2.56 -14.33 13.55
C GLU A 556 3.75 -14.11 14.47
N GLU A 557 4.11 -15.15 15.25
CA GLU A 557 5.29 -15.11 16.09
C GLU A 557 6.55 -14.90 15.23
N ASN A 558 7.20 -13.80 15.48
CA ASN A 558 8.47 -13.47 14.87
C ASN A 558 9.56 -14.41 15.39
N LYS A 559 9.75 -15.57 14.77
CA LYS A 559 10.81 -16.53 15.14
C LYS A 559 12.22 -15.95 15.04
N SER A 560 12.42 -14.90 14.27
CA SER A 560 13.70 -14.19 14.13
C SER A 560 13.98 -13.20 15.27
N ILE A 561 12.97 -12.83 16.07
CA ILE A 561 13.10 -11.88 17.19
C ILE A 561 13.57 -12.55 18.48
N ASP A 562 13.54 -13.88 18.59
CA ASP A 562 14.00 -14.59 19.80
C ASP A 562 15.47 -14.32 20.20
N ASN A 563 16.29 -13.79 19.29
CA ASN A 563 17.64 -13.31 19.61
C ASN A 563 17.69 -11.86 20.11
N LEU A 564 16.57 -11.13 20.13
CA LEU A 564 16.49 -9.71 20.53
C LEU A 564 15.55 -9.45 21.70
N LYS A 565 15.01 -10.49 22.36
CA LYS A 565 14.20 -10.37 23.60
C LYS A 565 14.96 -9.85 24.84
N GLU A 566 16.14 -9.29 24.67
CA GLU A 566 16.59 -8.33 25.66
C GLU A 566 15.85 -7.01 25.40
N ASN A 567 14.83 -6.76 26.21
CA ASN A 567 14.23 -5.46 26.44
C ASN A 567 15.29 -4.42 26.91
N LYS A 568 16.25 -4.11 26.06
CA LYS A 568 17.08 -2.92 26.21
C LYS A 568 16.24 -1.78 25.68
N SER A 569 15.53 -1.13 26.60
CA SER A 569 14.87 0.13 26.34
C SER A 569 15.78 0.98 25.45
N ILE A 570 15.29 1.40 24.29
CA ILE A 570 15.95 2.35 23.40
C ILE A 570 16.07 3.65 24.19
N LYS A 571 17.19 3.86 24.88
CA LYS A 571 17.44 5.08 25.65
C LYS A 571 18.53 5.87 24.94
N GLY A 572 18.19 7.08 24.58
CA GLY A 572 19.15 8.03 24.01
C GLY A 572 20.23 8.47 24.97
N GLY A 573 21.28 9.03 24.45
CA GLY A 573 22.35 9.64 25.22
C GLY A 573 22.11 11.13 25.45
N LEU A 574 22.50 11.61 26.63
CA LEU A 574 22.47 13.03 26.98
C LEU A 574 23.81 13.68 26.61
N ASN A 575 23.78 14.66 25.71
CA ASN A 575 24.93 15.50 25.43
C ASN A 575 25.11 16.52 26.57
N LEU A 576 26.18 16.37 27.35
CA LEU A 576 26.43 17.21 28.50
C LEU A 576 27.05 18.57 28.15
N ARG A 577 27.43 18.82 26.89
CA ARG A 577 28.12 20.04 26.44
C ARG A 577 27.37 21.32 26.83
N VAL A 578 26.04 21.37 26.54
CA VAL A 578 25.23 22.57 26.83
C VAL A 578 25.16 22.83 28.33
N TYR A 579 24.99 21.79 29.14
CA TYR A 579 24.93 21.92 30.61
C TYR A 579 26.26 22.39 31.20
N LEU A 580 27.38 21.87 30.67
CA LEU A 580 28.74 22.28 31.12
C LEU A 580 29.07 23.72 30.72
N ILE A 581 28.69 24.17 29.53
CA ILE A 581 28.83 25.56 29.09
C ILE A 581 27.96 26.48 29.96
N THR A 582 26.71 26.13 30.20
CA THR A 582 25.83 26.94 31.05
C THR A 582 26.37 27.06 32.48
N LEU A 583 26.88 25.94 33.03
CA LEU A 583 27.51 25.95 34.35
C LEU A 583 28.79 26.82 34.40
N SER A 584 29.62 26.77 33.36
CA SER A 584 30.80 27.64 33.22
C SER A 584 30.44 29.12 33.22
N LEU A 585 29.38 29.49 32.47
CA LEU A 585 28.90 30.87 32.43
C LEU A 585 28.39 31.36 33.80
N ILE A 586 27.67 30.48 34.53
CA ILE A 586 27.21 30.78 35.89
C ILE A 586 28.42 31.02 36.81
N ILE A 587 29.46 30.20 36.74
CA ILE A 587 30.68 30.36 37.54
C ILE A 587 31.39 31.67 37.22
N ILE A 588 31.56 32.03 35.96
CA ILE A 588 32.15 33.31 35.52
C ILE A 588 31.33 34.49 36.06
N PHE A 589 30.00 34.37 36.03
CA PHE A 589 29.13 35.43 36.56
C PHE A 589 29.30 35.60 38.10
N ILE A 590 29.42 34.49 38.84
CA ILE A 590 29.70 34.51 40.28
C ILE A 590 31.09 35.13 40.55
N GLU A 591 32.12 34.75 39.77
CA GLU A 591 33.46 35.31 39.87
C GLU A 591 33.44 36.83 39.66
N TRP A 592 32.72 37.32 38.64
CA TRP A 592 32.58 38.75 38.36
C TRP A 592 31.90 39.49 39.54
N ILE A 593 30.85 38.93 40.18
CA ILE A 593 30.20 39.52 41.36
C ILE A 593 31.18 39.58 42.55
N LEU A 594 31.97 38.54 42.81
CA LEU A 594 32.92 38.49 43.89
C LEU A 594 34.05 39.50 43.64
N TYR A 595 34.53 39.63 42.41
CA TYR A 595 35.52 40.64 42.00
C TYR A 595 35.01 42.07 42.28
N LEU A 596 33.76 42.38 41.94
CA LEU A 596 33.15 43.68 42.23
C LEU A 596 33.03 43.96 43.74
N LYS A 597 32.90 42.92 44.57
CA LYS A 597 32.84 43.04 46.03
C LYS A 597 34.21 43.14 46.72
N GLY A 598 35.32 43.08 45.94
CA GLY A 598 36.69 43.23 46.44
C GLY A 598 37.30 42.00 47.10
N TYR A 599 36.74 40.79 46.77
CA TYR A 599 37.33 39.51 47.21
C TYR A 599 38.49 39.11 46.34
#